data_47f4b1af1aaf63a422e92c7f2d405f5d
#
_entry.id   47f4b1af1aaf63a422e92c7f2d405f5d
#
_cell.length_a   1.000
_cell.length_b   1.000
_cell.length_c   1.000
_cell.angle_alpha   90.00
_cell.angle_beta   90.00
_cell.angle_gamma   90.00
#
_symmetry.space_group_name_H-M   'P 1'
#
loop_
_entity.id
_entity.type
_entity.pdbx_description
1 polymer ?
#
loop_
_entity_poly.entity_id
_entity_poly.type
_entity_poly.pdbx_seq_one_letter_code
_entity_poly.pdbx_strand_id
1 'polypeptide(L)'
;MTRPYNFAPGPAMLPESVLKQIQSEMLDYHGCDWSILEASHRGAQVTGVMTELKSRLRQLLSIPDTYDVLFCPGGGRMQFAMVPMNLLGAGTLSTYIITGAWSKAAAKEALRFGRVQSAFSGSGNRIPADEELEVIPETSYCAYCDNETIHGIEFERVPVLKDAEAVPLVADMTSNFLTRPVDVNKFGLFYASAQKNLGVAGLAVIVLRRDLLGLAGTEVPTLLNYSVYSRTDSVPNTPPVFQLYVANLMAQWIEAHGGVAVMDEYARARAKIVYDAIDAMPEMYVSHVERESRSRVNAVFRLKDEALTALFVKEAAEAGLANLAGHRAVGGIRASMYNAMPIEGVQKLADFMKTFAHRHGRTQSAVN
;
A
#
# COMPACT_ATOMS: atom_id res chain seq x y z
N MET A 1 16.02 19.78 16.97
CA MET A 1 16.43 19.03 15.76
C MET A 1 15.25 18.99 14.81
N THR A 2 15.42 19.37 13.55
CA THR A 2 14.37 19.22 12.56
C THR A 2 14.26 17.75 12.17
N ARG A 3 13.04 17.19 12.17
CA ARG A 3 12.75 15.81 11.80
C ARG A 3 13.15 15.57 10.33
N PRO A 4 13.93 14.51 9.99
CA PRO A 4 14.27 14.22 8.60
C PRO A 4 13.04 13.78 7.80
N TYR A 5 13.06 14.00 6.49
CA TYR A 5 12.06 13.44 5.57
C TYR A 5 12.34 11.95 5.38
N ASN A 6 11.41 11.12 5.78
CA ASN A 6 11.55 9.66 5.77
C ASN A 6 10.88 9.06 4.54
N PHE A 7 11.68 8.61 3.57
CA PHE A 7 11.23 7.95 2.34
C PHE A 7 11.14 6.42 2.46
N ALA A 8 11.00 5.90 3.69
CA ALA A 8 10.90 4.45 3.91
C ALA A 8 9.70 3.84 3.17
N PRO A 9 9.84 2.62 2.62
CA PRO A 9 8.77 1.93 1.89
C PRO A 9 7.68 1.33 2.80
N GLY A 10 7.88 1.40 4.11
CA GLY A 10 7.00 0.89 5.16
C GLY A 10 7.78 0.13 6.24
N PRO A 11 7.53 0.42 7.52
CA PRO A 11 6.65 1.47 8.02
C PRO A 11 7.02 2.87 7.50
N ALA A 12 5.97 3.63 7.12
CA ALA A 12 6.13 4.96 6.53
C ALA A 12 6.17 6.06 7.61
N MET A 13 6.52 7.28 7.20
CA MET A 13 6.37 8.41 8.10
C MET A 13 4.88 8.67 8.39
N LEU A 14 4.60 9.20 9.58
CA LEU A 14 3.30 9.70 9.97
C LEU A 14 3.32 11.24 10.01
N PRO A 15 2.17 11.90 9.81
CA PRO A 15 2.05 13.33 10.03
C PRO A 15 2.48 13.72 11.44
N GLU A 16 3.19 14.83 11.58
CA GLU A 16 3.66 15.27 12.90
C GLU A 16 2.49 15.61 13.85
N SER A 17 1.40 16.14 13.31
CA SER A 17 0.17 16.40 14.08
C SER A 17 -0.40 15.13 14.70
N VAL A 18 -0.45 14.04 13.94
CA VAL A 18 -0.90 12.73 14.43
C VAL A 18 0.03 12.21 15.52
N LEU A 19 1.36 12.32 15.33
CA LEU A 19 2.31 11.89 16.37
C LEU A 19 2.19 12.70 17.66
N LYS A 20 1.97 14.03 17.55
CA LYS A 20 1.74 14.90 18.72
C LYS A 20 0.45 14.54 19.45
N GLN A 21 -0.62 14.23 18.71
CA GLN A 21 -1.87 13.78 19.31
C GLN A 21 -1.68 12.45 20.04
N ILE A 22 -1.04 11.44 19.41
CA ILE A 22 -0.71 10.19 20.07
C ILE A 22 0.10 10.43 21.35
N GLN A 23 1.09 11.33 21.31
CA GLN A 23 1.91 11.66 22.48
C GLN A 23 1.08 12.28 23.61
N SER A 24 0.18 13.20 23.29
CA SER A 24 -0.65 13.89 24.31
C SER A 24 -1.70 12.97 24.93
N GLU A 25 -2.21 11.98 24.18
CA GLU A 25 -3.25 11.06 24.63
C GLU A 25 -2.69 9.73 25.18
N MET A 26 -1.35 9.58 25.20
CA MET A 26 -0.72 8.30 25.56
C MET A 26 -0.96 7.89 27.01
N LEU A 27 -1.02 8.84 27.95
CA LEU A 27 -1.25 8.57 29.36
C LEU A 27 -2.71 8.84 29.80
N ASP A 28 -3.41 9.67 29.05
CA ASP A 28 -4.79 10.07 29.34
C ASP A 28 -5.59 10.16 28.05
N TYR A 29 -6.29 9.11 27.71
CA TYR A 29 -7.13 9.05 26.51
C TYR A 29 -8.45 9.78 26.77
N HIS A 30 -8.59 10.99 26.19
CA HIS A 30 -9.80 11.83 26.28
C HIS A 30 -10.32 12.08 27.72
N GLY A 31 -9.42 12.26 28.70
CA GLY A 31 -9.79 12.55 30.09
C GLY A 31 -10.26 11.30 30.86
N CYS A 32 -9.84 10.11 30.44
CA CYS A 32 -10.15 8.85 31.15
C CYS A 32 -9.19 8.53 32.30
N ASP A 33 -8.11 9.32 32.49
CA ASP A 33 -7.01 9.07 33.44
C ASP A 33 -6.24 7.75 33.18
N TRP A 34 -6.37 7.15 31.98
CA TRP A 34 -5.66 5.95 31.56
C TRP A 34 -5.46 5.91 30.04
N SER A 35 -4.52 5.08 29.57
CA SER A 35 -4.12 4.97 28.18
C SER A 35 -5.12 4.19 27.33
N ILE A 36 -5.27 4.56 26.05
CA ILE A 36 -5.97 3.71 25.07
C ILE A 36 -5.37 2.30 24.98
N LEU A 37 -4.07 2.12 25.34
CA LEU A 37 -3.41 0.84 25.36
C LEU A 37 -3.95 -0.12 26.43
N GLU A 38 -4.56 0.42 27.49
CA GLU A 38 -5.12 -0.31 28.62
C GLU A 38 -6.63 -0.50 28.47
N ALA A 39 -7.23 0.11 27.41
CA ALA A 39 -8.66 0.07 27.20
C ALA A 39 -9.16 -1.33 26.86
N SER A 40 -10.23 -1.74 27.53
CA SER A 40 -10.94 -2.97 27.17
C SER A 40 -11.44 -2.89 25.74
N HIS A 41 -11.11 -3.88 24.92
CA HIS A 41 -11.61 -3.96 23.53
C HIS A 41 -13.15 -4.11 23.43
N ARG A 42 -13.83 -4.36 24.54
CA ARG A 42 -15.31 -4.37 24.65
C ARG A 42 -15.85 -3.08 25.29
N GLY A 43 -14.99 -2.17 25.69
CA GLY A 43 -15.35 -0.88 26.25
C GLY A 43 -15.78 0.12 25.18
N ALA A 44 -16.51 1.15 25.62
CA ALA A 44 -17.04 2.20 24.74
C ALA A 44 -15.94 2.92 23.94
N GLN A 45 -14.75 3.09 24.52
CA GLN A 45 -13.62 3.79 23.88
C GLN A 45 -13.13 3.05 22.65
N VAL A 46 -12.84 1.76 22.78
CA VAL A 46 -12.32 0.96 21.65
C VAL A 46 -13.42 0.71 20.61
N THR A 47 -14.65 0.44 21.06
CA THR A 47 -15.80 0.30 20.16
C THR A 47 -16.05 1.61 19.39
N GLY A 48 -15.92 2.76 20.06
CA GLY A 48 -16.00 4.09 19.43
C GLY A 48 -14.96 4.28 18.35
N VAL A 49 -13.68 4.03 18.66
CA VAL A 49 -12.56 4.10 17.69
C VAL A 49 -12.83 3.22 16.45
N MET A 50 -13.30 1.99 16.65
CA MET A 50 -13.57 1.06 15.54
C MET A 50 -14.75 1.52 14.68
N THR A 51 -15.82 2.00 15.32
CA THR A 51 -17.01 2.52 14.64
C THR A 51 -16.69 3.77 13.82
N GLU A 52 -15.94 4.72 14.40
CA GLU A 52 -15.50 5.91 13.71
C GLU A 52 -14.59 5.58 12.53
N LEU A 53 -13.57 4.74 12.73
CA LEU A 53 -12.66 4.33 11.66
C LEU A 53 -13.44 3.68 10.50
N LYS A 54 -14.38 2.78 10.81
CA LYS A 54 -15.23 2.14 9.80
C LYS A 54 -16.07 3.15 9.03
N SER A 55 -16.69 4.11 9.74
CA SER A 55 -17.48 5.18 9.13
C SER A 55 -16.64 6.05 8.21
N ARG A 56 -15.46 6.49 8.68
CA ARG A 56 -14.52 7.33 7.90
C ARG A 56 -14.05 6.61 6.63
N LEU A 57 -13.67 5.34 6.73
CA LEU A 57 -13.26 4.56 5.56
C LEU A 57 -14.39 4.42 4.54
N ARG A 58 -15.64 4.20 5.01
CA ARG A 58 -16.82 4.17 4.15
C ARG A 58 -17.03 5.49 3.43
N GLN A 59 -16.88 6.62 4.11
CA GLN A 59 -17.01 7.95 3.51
C GLN A 59 -15.87 8.25 2.54
N LEU A 60 -14.61 8.06 2.96
CA LEU A 60 -13.43 8.34 2.15
C LEU A 60 -13.39 7.57 0.82
N LEU A 61 -13.87 6.34 0.82
CA LEU A 61 -13.85 5.46 -0.35
C LEU A 61 -15.23 5.22 -0.97
N SER A 62 -16.29 5.86 -0.46
CA SER A 62 -17.68 5.65 -0.91
C SER A 62 -18.07 4.17 -0.92
N ILE A 63 -17.73 3.43 0.16
CA ILE A 63 -17.96 1.98 0.25
C ILE A 63 -19.45 1.71 0.41
N PRO A 64 -20.11 0.97 -0.51
CA PRO A 64 -21.53 0.64 -0.42
C PRO A 64 -21.85 -0.30 0.76
N ASP A 65 -23.12 -0.31 1.18
CA ASP A 65 -23.59 -1.22 2.26
C ASP A 65 -23.53 -2.71 1.88
N THR A 66 -23.37 -3.02 0.61
CA THR A 66 -23.16 -4.38 0.10
C THR A 66 -21.76 -4.93 0.41
N TYR A 67 -20.89 -4.12 0.99
CA TYR A 67 -19.53 -4.50 1.42
C TYR A 67 -19.38 -4.44 2.93
N ASP A 68 -18.56 -5.34 3.46
CA ASP A 68 -18.05 -5.25 4.82
C ASP A 68 -16.66 -4.59 4.85
N VAL A 69 -16.41 -3.81 5.89
CA VAL A 69 -15.08 -3.30 6.24
C VAL A 69 -14.62 -4.05 7.47
N LEU A 70 -13.58 -4.88 7.31
CA LEU A 70 -13.07 -5.76 8.35
C LEU A 70 -11.67 -5.31 8.80
N PHE A 71 -11.43 -5.43 10.10
CA PHE A 71 -10.14 -5.15 10.72
C PHE A 71 -9.52 -6.46 11.21
N CYS A 72 -8.42 -6.88 10.58
CA CYS A 72 -7.73 -8.12 10.95
C CYS A 72 -6.36 -7.79 11.57
N PRO A 73 -5.92 -8.46 12.64
CA PRO A 73 -4.55 -8.39 13.08
C PRO A 73 -3.61 -8.93 12.01
N GLY A 74 -2.33 -8.51 12.01
CA GLY A 74 -1.34 -8.92 11.02
C GLY A 74 -1.10 -7.84 9.96
N GLY A 75 -1.04 -8.22 8.69
CA GLY A 75 -0.76 -7.31 7.58
C GLY A 75 -1.05 -7.92 6.21
N GLY A 76 -0.68 -7.23 5.12
CA GLY A 76 -0.96 -7.66 3.74
C GLY A 76 -0.45 -9.06 3.40
N ARG A 77 0.71 -9.47 3.94
CA ARG A 77 1.22 -10.83 3.70
C ARG A 77 0.34 -11.93 4.27
N MET A 78 -0.36 -11.68 5.37
CA MET A 78 -1.33 -12.63 5.92
C MET A 78 -2.52 -12.81 4.96
N GLN A 79 -2.86 -11.76 4.22
CA GLN A 79 -3.94 -11.82 3.23
C GLN A 79 -3.58 -12.69 2.03
N PHE A 80 -2.29 -12.90 1.73
CA PHE A 80 -1.88 -13.86 0.68
C PHE A 80 -2.36 -15.29 0.95
N ALA A 81 -2.47 -15.67 2.24
CA ALA A 81 -3.05 -16.95 2.66
C ALA A 81 -4.56 -16.84 2.88
N MET A 82 -5.03 -15.77 3.55
CA MET A 82 -6.45 -15.63 3.90
C MET A 82 -7.35 -15.51 2.66
N VAL A 83 -6.92 -14.80 1.61
CA VAL A 83 -7.71 -14.68 0.38
C VAL A 83 -8.03 -16.04 -0.22
N PRO A 84 -7.05 -16.91 -0.56
CA PRO A 84 -7.38 -18.24 -1.10
C PRO A 84 -8.14 -19.12 -0.12
N MET A 85 -7.86 -19.07 1.19
CA MET A 85 -8.64 -19.81 2.20
C MET A 85 -10.12 -19.45 2.20
N ASN A 86 -10.44 -18.18 1.93
CA ASN A 86 -11.82 -17.69 2.02
C ASN A 86 -12.55 -17.64 0.68
N LEU A 87 -11.85 -17.49 -0.45
CA LEU A 87 -12.48 -17.24 -1.75
C LEU A 87 -12.39 -18.40 -2.74
N LEU A 88 -11.52 -19.39 -2.55
CA LEU A 88 -11.50 -20.56 -3.43
C LEU A 88 -12.78 -21.35 -3.35
N GLY A 89 -13.40 -21.46 -2.15
CA GLY A 89 -14.63 -22.20 -1.95
C GLY A 89 -14.51 -23.66 -2.41
N ALA A 90 -15.50 -24.15 -3.16
CA ALA A 90 -15.45 -25.44 -3.82
C ALA A 90 -14.58 -25.43 -5.11
N GLY A 91 -14.18 -24.25 -5.58
CA GLY A 91 -13.27 -24.10 -6.71
C GLY A 91 -11.85 -24.48 -6.34
N THR A 92 -11.05 -24.78 -7.36
CA THR A 92 -9.64 -25.18 -7.18
C THR A 92 -8.67 -24.28 -7.93
N LEU A 93 -9.17 -23.25 -8.61
CA LEU A 93 -8.39 -22.38 -9.49
C LEU A 93 -8.54 -20.91 -9.07
N SER A 94 -7.42 -20.24 -8.95
CA SER A 94 -7.33 -18.78 -8.86
C SER A 94 -6.42 -18.24 -9.97
N THR A 95 -6.69 -17.01 -10.39
CA THR A 95 -5.90 -16.34 -11.44
C THR A 95 -5.16 -15.14 -10.84
N TYR A 96 -3.94 -14.89 -11.30
CA TYR A 96 -3.11 -13.78 -10.81
C TYR A 96 -2.54 -12.97 -11.98
N ILE A 97 -2.64 -11.64 -11.88
CA ILE A 97 -1.91 -10.69 -12.74
C ILE A 97 -0.58 -10.42 -12.03
N ILE A 98 0.50 -11.00 -12.54
CA ILE A 98 1.84 -10.93 -11.90
C ILE A 98 2.64 -9.81 -12.55
N THR A 99 2.69 -8.66 -11.91
CA THR A 99 3.43 -7.48 -12.39
C THR A 99 4.74 -7.25 -11.64
N GLY A 100 4.92 -7.88 -10.47
CA GLY A 100 6.12 -7.69 -9.67
C GLY A 100 6.27 -8.69 -8.53
N ALA A 101 7.04 -8.31 -7.52
CA ALA A 101 7.42 -9.21 -6.42
C ALA A 101 6.25 -9.54 -5.49
N TRP A 102 5.34 -8.60 -5.24
CA TRP A 102 4.23 -8.82 -4.31
C TRP A 102 3.14 -9.69 -4.92
N SER A 103 2.71 -9.40 -6.15
CA SER A 103 1.78 -10.24 -6.88
C SER A 103 2.33 -11.66 -7.08
N LYS A 104 3.63 -11.80 -7.38
CA LYS A 104 4.31 -13.10 -7.47
C LYS A 104 4.31 -13.84 -6.12
N ALA A 105 4.55 -13.14 -5.02
CA ALA A 105 4.54 -13.75 -3.69
C ALA A 105 3.14 -14.20 -3.28
N ALA A 106 2.10 -13.43 -3.61
CA ALA A 106 0.71 -13.80 -3.37
C ALA A 106 0.30 -15.04 -4.19
N ALA A 107 0.63 -15.06 -5.48
CA ALA A 107 0.40 -16.22 -6.36
C ALA A 107 1.10 -17.49 -5.84
N LYS A 108 2.35 -17.34 -5.37
CA LYS A 108 3.11 -18.46 -4.78
C LYS A 108 2.47 -18.99 -3.50
N GLU A 109 1.92 -18.13 -2.65
CA GLU A 109 1.24 -18.57 -1.43
C GLU A 109 -0.09 -19.27 -1.75
N ALA A 110 -0.84 -18.77 -2.74
CA ALA A 110 -2.11 -19.37 -3.18
C ALA A 110 -1.96 -20.80 -3.70
N LEU A 111 -0.79 -21.18 -4.27
CA LEU A 111 -0.49 -22.55 -4.69
C LEU A 111 -0.59 -23.59 -3.56
N ARG A 112 -0.58 -23.18 -2.30
CA ARG A 112 -0.77 -24.06 -1.12
C ARG A 112 -2.23 -24.50 -0.96
N PHE A 113 -3.16 -23.75 -1.56
CA PHE A 113 -4.60 -23.93 -1.38
C PHE A 113 -5.29 -24.45 -2.63
N GLY A 114 -4.68 -24.27 -3.82
CA GLY A 114 -5.25 -24.69 -5.06
C GLY A 114 -4.35 -24.43 -6.26
N ARG A 115 -4.88 -24.61 -7.45
CA ARG A 115 -4.18 -24.30 -8.70
C ARG A 115 -4.14 -22.78 -8.91
N VAL A 116 -3.05 -22.32 -9.48
CA VAL A 116 -2.87 -20.89 -9.83
C VAL A 116 -2.56 -20.79 -11.31
N GLN A 117 -3.32 -19.97 -12.01
CA GLN A 117 -3.04 -19.51 -13.36
C GLN A 117 -2.46 -18.08 -13.31
N SER A 118 -1.54 -17.78 -14.21
CA SER A 118 -1.10 -16.41 -14.44
C SER A 118 -1.87 -15.83 -15.62
N ALA A 119 -2.65 -14.76 -15.40
CA ALA A 119 -3.27 -14.00 -16.47
C ALA A 119 -2.26 -13.13 -17.24
N PHE A 120 -1.18 -12.74 -16.56
CA PHE A 120 -0.04 -12.00 -17.10
C PHE A 120 1.16 -12.21 -16.20
N SER A 121 2.35 -12.30 -16.79
CA SER A 121 3.61 -12.41 -16.04
C SER A 121 4.64 -11.43 -16.59
N GLY A 122 4.79 -10.30 -15.88
CA GLY A 122 5.71 -9.22 -16.23
C GLY A 122 7.05 -9.30 -15.50
N SER A 123 8.02 -8.54 -16.01
CA SER A 123 9.37 -8.42 -15.46
C SER A 123 9.52 -7.33 -14.38
N GLY A 124 8.45 -6.64 -14.03
CA GLY A 124 8.48 -5.55 -13.06
C GLY A 124 8.78 -4.18 -13.68
N ASN A 125 8.50 -3.98 -14.96
CA ASN A 125 8.77 -2.74 -15.67
C ASN A 125 7.52 -2.05 -16.24
N ARG A 126 6.40 -2.77 -16.38
CA ARG A 126 5.15 -2.22 -16.89
C ARG A 126 3.89 -2.89 -16.34
N ILE A 127 2.78 -2.22 -16.52
CA ILE A 127 1.42 -2.74 -16.34
C ILE A 127 0.93 -3.33 -17.68
N PRO A 128 0.23 -4.48 -17.70
CA PRO A 128 -0.37 -5.02 -18.93
C PRO A 128 -1.53 -4.15 -19.41
N ALA A 129 -1.76 -4.15 -20.72
CA ALA A 129 -3.04 -3.73 -21.27
C ALA A 129 -4.14 -4.77 -20.94
N ASP A 130 -5.42 -4.37 -20.94
CA ASP A 130 -6.49 -5.30 -20.58
C ASP A 130 -6.60 -6.46 -21.57
N GLU A 131 -6.26 -6.23 -22.84
CA GLU A 131 -6.26 -7.21 -23.91
C GLU A 131 -5.18 -8.28 -23.76
N GLU A 132 -4.17 -8.02 -22.92
CA GLU A 132 -3.10 -8.99 -22.60
C GLU A 132 -3.46 -9.91 -21.43
N LEU A 133 -4.63 -9.70 -20.79
CA LEU A 133 -5.06 -10.46 -19.63
C LEU A 133 -5.80 -11.72 -20.03
N GLU A 134 -5.17 -12.88 -19.80
CA GLU A 134 -5.78 -14.18 -20.07
C GLU A 134 -6.45 -14.74 -18.80
N VAL A 135 -7.72 -14.43 -18.58
CA VAL A 135 -8.50 -14.87 -17.41
C VAL A 135 -9.48 -15.97 -17.82
N ILE A 136 -9.44 -17.09 -17.12
CA ILE A 136 -10.41 -18.19 -17.32
C ILE A 136 -11.67 -17.87 -16.52
N PRO A 137 -12.88 -17.88 -17.14
CA PRO A 137 -14.13 -17.54 -16.45
C PRO A 137 -14.48 -18.46 -15.26
N GLU A 138 -13.97 -19.70 -15.24
CA GLU A 138 -14.20 -20.68 -14.17
C GLU A 138 -13.28 -20.47 -12.95
N THR A 139 -12.41 -19.43 -12.96
CA THR A 139 -11.57 -19.11 -11.80
C THR A 139 -12.43 -18.55 -10.64
N SER A 140 -12.10 -18.92 -9.41
CA SER A 140 -12.82 -18.43 -8.24
C SER A 140 -12.64 -16.93 -8.01
N TYR A 141 -11.47 -16.41 -8.35
CA TYR A 141 -11.14 -14.96 -8.31
C TYR A 141 -9.91 -14.66 -9.17
N CYS A 142 -9.77 -13.39 -9.57
CA CYS A 142 -8.55 -12.86 -10.18
C CYS A 142 -7.91 -11.84 -9.23
N ALA A 143 -6.62 -12.04 -8.91
CA ALA A 143 -5.91 -11.18 -7.95
C ALA A 143 -4.76 -10.42 -8.60
N TYR A 144 -4.49 -9.20 -8.10
CA TYR A 144 -3.37 -8.38 -8.52
C TYR A 144 -2.86 -7.48 -7.39
N CYS A 145 -1.67 -6.92 -7.57
CA CYS A 145 -1.12 -5.90 -6.69
C CYS A 145 -1.28 -4.54 -7.38
N ASP A 146 -2.08 -3.66 -6.80
CA ASP A 146 -2.43 -2.37 -7.41
C ASP A 146 -1.23 -1.41 -7.47
N ASN A 147 -0.27 -1.55 -6.54
CA ASN A 147 1.01 -0.85 -6.58
C ASN A 147 2.16 -1.74 -6.07
N GLU A 148 3.07 -2.12 -6.94
CA GLU A 148 4.26 -2.90 -6.66
C GLU A 148 5.38 -2.02 -6.08
N THR A 149 5.40 -1.86 -4.76
CA THR A 149 6.33 -1.00 -4.01
C THR A 149 7.81 -1.24 -4.33
N ILE A 150 8.19 -2.49 -4.65
CA ILE A 150 9.58 -2.88 -4.92
C ILE A 150 10.02 -2.41 -6.29
N HIS A 151 9.13 -2.48 -7.28
CA HIS A 151 9.43 -2.17 -8.68
C HIS A 151 9.06 -0.74 -9.07
N GLY A 152 8.20 -0.07 -8.29
CA GLY A 152 7.71 1.27 -8.60
C GLY A 152 6.69 1.30 -9.73
N ILE A 153 5.85 0.25 -9.81
CA ILE A 153 4.79 0.10 -10.81
C ILE A 153 3.44 0.26 -10.12
N GLU A 154 2.53 1.01 -10.73
CA GLU A 154 1.18 1.22 -10.22
C GLU A 154 0.16 1.14 -11.35
N PHE A 155 -0.97 0.45 -11.10
CA PHE A 155 -2.12 0.51 -11.99
C PHE A 155 -2.78 1.89 -11.89
N GLU A 156 -2.84 2.62 -12.99
CA GLU A 156 -3.54 3.91 -13.02
C GLU A 156 -5.07 3.70 -12.93
N ARG A 157 -5.55 2.60 -13.49
CA ARG A 157 -6.97 2.20 -13.51
C ARG A 157 -7.13 0.75 -13.06
N VAL A 158 -8.32 0.42 -12.60
CA VAL A 158 -8.69 -0.97 -12.27
C VAL A 158 -8.68 -1.79 -13.56
N PRO A 159 -7.98 -2.94 -13.60
CA PRO A 159 -7.95 -3.80 -14.80
C PRO A 159 -9.35 -4.32 -15.14
N VAL A 160 -9.64 -4.43 -16.44
CA VAL A 160 -10.88 -5.01 -16.95
C VAL A 160 -10.60 -6.46 -17.34
N LEU A 161 -11.38 -7.39 -16.75
CA LEU A 161 -11.27 -8.81 -17.06
C LEU A 161 -12.22 -9.14 -18.22
N LYS A 162 -11.74 -8.98 -19.45
CA LYS A 162 -12.54 -9.23 -20.65
C LYS A 162 -13.00 -10.69 -20.69
N ASP A 163 -14.27 -10.90 -21.05
CA ASP A 163 -14.94 -12.21 -21.08
C ASP A 163 -14.97 -12.96 -19.72
N ALA A 164 -14.63 -12.27 -18.63
CA ALA A 164 -14.61 -12.79 -17.26
C ALA A 164 -15.09 -11.75 -16.22
N GLU A 165 -16.03 -10.88 -16.59
CA GLU A 165 -16.51 -9.76 -15.77
C GLU A 165 -17.21 -10.22 -14.49
N ALA A 166 -17.74 -11.45 -14.47
CA ALA A 166 -18.36 -12.05 -13.28
C ALA A 166 -17.32 -12.54 -12.24
N VAL A 167 -16.05 -12.70 -12.64
CA VAL A 167 -14.97 -13.15 -11.75
C VAL A 167 -14.66 -12.06 -10.72
N PRO A 168 -14.70 -12.37 -9.41
CA PRO A 168 -14.36 -11.41 -8.38
C PRO A 168 -12.92 -10.93 -8.52
N LEU A 169 -12.72 -9.61 -8.66
CA LEU A 169 -11.40 -9.00 -8.68
C LEU A 169 -10.89 -8.76 -7.25
N VAL A 170 -9.68 -9.19 -6.96
CA VAL A 170 -9.02 -9.05 -5.65
C VAL A 170 -7.80 -8.15 -5.80
N ALA A 171 -7.70 -7.08 -5.00
CA ALA A 171 -6.59 -6.15 -5.06
C ALA A 171 -5.80 -6.05 -3.74
N ASP A 172 -4.46 -6.17 -3.83
CA ASP A 172 -3.56 -5.68 -2.81
C ASP A 172 -3.31 -4.18 -3.03
N MET A 173 -3.96 -3.34 -2.21
CA MET A 173 -3.79 -1.89 -2.23
C MET A 173 -2.87 -1.39 -1.13
N THR A 174 -2.08 -2.24 -0.49
CA THR A 174 -1.30 -1.91 0.70
C THR A 174 -0.48 -0.63 0.54
N SER A 175 0.10 -0.37 -0.63
CA SER A 175 1.00 0.77 -0.81
C SER A 175 0.35 2.02 -1.40
N ASN A 176 -0.83 1.91 -1.97
CA ASN A 176 -1.57 3.05 -2.51
C ASN A 176 -3.00 3.17 -1.97
N PHE A 177 -3.31 2.48 -0.88
CA PHE A 177 -4.58 2.65 -0.16
C PHE A 177 -4.77 4.09 0.27
N LEU A 178 -5.95 4.66 0.04
CA LEU A 178 -6.31 6.06 0.35
C LEU A 178 -5.45 7.12 -0.37
N THR A 179 -4.80 6.75 -1.48
CA THR A 179 -4.02 7.72 -2.29
C THR A 179 -4.79 8.25 -3.49
N ARG A 180 -5.91 7.63 -3.83
CA ARG A 180 -6.78 8.03 -4.93
C ARG A 180 -8.22 7.55 -4.72
N PRO A 181 -9.21 8.17 -5.37
CA PRO A 181 -10.55 7.59 -5.48
C PRO A 181 -10.49 6.26 -6.24
N VAL A 182 -11.32 5.30 -5.80
CA VAL A 182 -11.51 4.01 -6.48
C VAL A 182 -13.00 3.70 -6.55
N ASP A 183 -13.45 3.07 -7.64
CA ASP A 183 -14.81 2.54 -7.73
C ASP A 183 -14.84 1.16 -7.03
N VAL A 184 -15.35 1.15 -5.80
CA VAL A 184 -15.40 -0.04 -4.95
C VAL A 184 -16.21 -1.17 -5.62
N ASN A 185 -17.21 -0.84 -6.44
CA ASN A 185 -18.05 -1.85 -7.09
C ASN A 185 -17.30 -2.74 -8.09
N LYS A 186 -16.13 -2.33 -8.54
CA LYS A 186 -15.27 -3.13 -9.42
C LYS A 186 -14.54 -4.29 -8.72
N PHE A 187 -14.61 -4.35 -7.39
CA PHE A 187 -13.86 -5.33 -6.61
C PHE A 187 -14.78 -6.33 -5.93
N GLY A 188 -14.38 -7.59 -5.89
CA GLY A 188 -14.92 -8.56 -4.96
C GLY A 188 -14.32 -8.36 -3.56
N LEU A 189 -13.01 -8.08 -3.52
CA LEU A 189 -12.26 -7.81 -2.30
C LEU A 189 -11.06 -6.92 -2.61
N PHE A 190 -10.76 -5.96 -1.73
CA PHE A 190 -9.43 -5.38 -1.66
C PHE A 190 -8.96 -5.25 -0.22
N TYR A 191 -7.66 -5.25 -0.02
CA TYR A 191 -7.08 -5.14 1.30
C TYR A 191 -5.87 -4.22 1.33
N ALA A 192 -5.59 -3.69 2.51
CA ALA A 192 -4.41 -2.89 2.77
C ALA A 192 -3.85 -3.14 4.15
N SER A 193 -2.53 -3.18 4.25
CA SER A 193 -1.81 -3.17 5.51
C SER A 193 -1.58 -1.74 5.99
N ALA A 194 -1.82 -1.44 7.27
CA ALA A 194 -1.90 -0.07 7.78
C ALA A 194 -0.57 0.72 7.75
N GLN A 195 0.59 0.05 7.84
CA GLN A 195 1.89 0.70 8.07
C GLN A 195 2.39 1.61 6.96
N LYS A 196 1.64 1.83 5.89
CA LYS A 196 2.00 2.73 4.79
C LYS A 196 1.20 4.04 4.85
N ASN A 197 -0.07 4.03 4.46
CA ASN A 197 -0.90 5.25 4.44
C ASN A 197 -1.85 5.39 5.63
N LEU A 198 -2.16 4.29 6.33
CA LEU A 198 -3.23 4.30 7.34
C LEU A 198 -2.71 4.24 8.78
N GLY A 199 -1.39 4.13 9.03
CA GLY A 199 -0.92 4.11 10.41
C GLY A 199 0.33 3.27 10.64
N VAL A 200 0.26 2.33 11.58
CA VAL A 200 1.39 1.52 12.03
C VAL A 200 1.20 0.04 11.68
N ALA A 201 2.29 -0.76 11.77
CA ALA A 201 2.25 -2.18 11.46
C ALA A 201 1.39 -2.96 12.46
N GLY A 202 0.78 -4.06 12.01
CA GLY A 202 0.02 -4.99 12.86
C GLY A 202 -1.49 -4.99 12.59
N LEU A 203 -1.97 -4.21 11.64
CA LEU A 203 -3.36 -4.14 11.21
C LEU A 203 -3.48 -4.30 9.70
N ALA A 204 -4.45 -5.08 9.24
CA ALA A 204 -4.95 -5.08 7.87
C ALA A 204 -6.41 -4.64 7.84
N VAL A 205 -6.75 -3.80 6.86
CA VAL A 205 -8.12 -3.45 6.50
C VAL A 205 -8.50 -4.26 5.28
N ILE A 206 -9.66 -4.91 5.33
CA ILE A 206 -10.22 -5.68 4.23
C ILE A 206 -11.60 -5.08 3.90
N VAL A 207 -11.82 -4.77 2.63
CA VAL A 207 -13.13 -4.39 2.10
C VAL A 207 -13.60 -5.54 1.22
N LEU A 208 -14.67 -6.19 1.64
CA LEU A 208 -15.14 -7.46 1.06
C LEU A 208 -16.62 -7.37 0.70
N ARG A 209 -16.96 -7.71 -0.53
CA ARG A 209 -18.34 -7.83 -0.98
C ARG A 209 -19.04 -8.99 -0.27
N ARG A 210 -20.23 -8.72 0.31
CA ARG A 210 -20.90 -9.67 1.22
C ARG A 210 -21.31 -10.98 0.59
N ASP A 211 -21.58 -11.02 -0.70
CA ASP A 211 -21.90 -12.25 -1.43
C ASP A 211 -20.74 -13.26 -1.50
N LEU A 212 -19.51 -12.79 -1.22
CA LEU A 212 -18.32 -13.63 -1.14
C LEU A 212 -18.05 -14.18 0.28
N LEU A 213 -18.88 -13.82 1.26
CA LEU A 213 -18.82 -14.43 2.60
C LEU A 213 -19.38 -15.85 2.57
N GLY A 214 -18.83 -16.73 3.41
CA GLY A 214 -19.30 -18.11 3.55
C GLY A 214 -18.76 -19.09 2.53
N LEU A 215 -17.88 -18.68 1.63
CA LEU A 215 -17.23 -19.58 0.69
C LEU A 215 -16.09 -20.41 1.33
N ALA A 216 -15.61 -19.99 2.49
CA ALA A 216 -14.57 -20.70 3.25
C ALA A 216 -15.04 -22.10 3.67
N GLY A 217 -14.19 -23.10 3.46
CA GLY A 217 -14.43 -24.46 3.94
C GLY A 217 -14.40 -24.54 5.48
N THR A 218 -14.90 -25.64 6.03
CA THR A 218 -14.98 -25.87 7.49
C THR A 218 -13.60 -26.04 8.14
N GLU A 219 -12.60 -26.35 7.36
CA GLU A 219 -11.20 -26.50 7.79
C GLU A 219 -10.47 -25.17 8.00
N VAL A 220 -11.03 -24.04 7.55
CA VAL A 220 -10.41 -22.72 7.73
C VAL A 220 -10.44 -22.33 9.20
N PRO A 221 -9.27 -22.08 9.82
CA PRO A 221 -9.21 -21.68 11.23
C PRO A 221 -10.07 -20.43 11.52
N THR A 222 -10.74 -20.42 12.67
CA THR A 222 -11.69 -19.37 13.05
C THR A 222 -11.14 -17.94 12.85
N LEU A 223 -9.89 -17.68 13.28
CA LEU A 223 -9.26 -16.37 13.18
C LEU A 223 -8.70 -16.04 11.78
N LEU A 224 -8.84 -16.94 10.80
CA LEU A 224 -8.49 -16.72 9.40
C LEU A 224 -9.73 -16.67 8.48
N ASN A 225 -10.94 -16.75 9.05
CA ASN A 225 -12.20 -16.79 8.32
C ASN A 225 -12.87 -15.40 8.33
N TYR A 226 -13.02 -14.78 7.16
CA TYR A 226 -13.65 -13.45 7.02
C TYR A 226 -15.10 -13.42 7.52
N SER A 227 -15.86 -14.51 7.38
CA SER A 227 -17.22 -14.58 7.88
C SER A 227 -17.29 -14.46 9.41
N VAL A 228 -16.26 -14.90 10.12
CA VAL A 228 -16.18 -14.73 11.57
C VAL A 228 -15.94 -13.26 11.91
N TYR A 229 -15.03 -12.58 11.24
CA TYR A 229 -14.80 -11.13 11.41
C TYR A 229 -16.07 -10.33 11.08
N SER A 230 -16.77 -10.68 10.02
CA SER A 230 -18.04 -10.02 9.64
C SER A 230 -19.08 -10.14 10.76
N ARG A 231 -19.34 -11.35 11.26
CA ARG A 231 -20.35 -11.61 12.31
C ARG A 231 -19.99 -11.03 13.68
N THR A 232 -18.71 -10.85 13.98
CA THR A 232 -18.23 -10.35 15.27
C THR A 232 -17.80 -8.88 15.22
N ASP A 233 -18.18 -8.18 14.17
CA ASP A 233 -17.77 -6.78 13.92
C ASP A 233 -16.26 -6.55 14.08
N SER A 234 -15.47 -7.47 13.53
CA SER A 234 -14.00 -7.49 13.58
C SER A 234 -13.42 -7.80 14.97
N VAL A 235 -14.19 -8.29 15.93
CA VAL A 235 -13.76 -8.63 17.29
C VAL A 235 -13.98 -10.12 17.62
N PRO A 236 -13.42 -11.07 16.84
CA PRO A 236 -13.46 -12.48 17.22
C PRO A 236 -12.55 -12.79 18.41
N ASN A 237 -11.54 -11.98 18.64
CA ASN A 237 -10.58 -11.96 19.75
C ASN A 237 -10.16 -10.51 20.03
N THR A 238 -9.26 -10.30 21.00
CA THR A 238 -8.71 -8.96 21.29
C THR A 238 -8.02 -8.38 20.05
N PRO A 239 -8.54 -7.26 19.48
CA PRO A 239 -7.97 -6.64 18.30
C PRO A 239 -6.71 -5.81 18.64
N PRO A 240 -5.93 -5.41 17.66
CA PRO A 240 -4.79 -4.52 17.86
C PRO A 240 -5.25 -3.07 18.12
N VAL A 241 -5.62 -2.77 19.36
CA VAL A 241 -6.28 -1.51 19.77
C VAL A 241 -5.48 -0.28 19.38
N PHE A 242 -4.16 -0.26 19.67
CA PHE A 242 -3.32 0.89 19.33
C PHE A 242 -3.25 1.13 17.81
N GLN A 243 -3.18 0.07 17.02
CA GLN A 243 -3.15 0.17 15.57
C GLN A 243 -4.48 0.72 15.03
N LEU A 244 -5.62 0.32 15.60
CA LEU A 244 -6.94 0.84 15.26
C LEU A 244 -7.06 2.32 15.62
N TYR A 245 -6.59 2.71 16.80
CA TYR A 245 -6.54 4.10 17.23
C TYR A 245 -5.71 4.98 16.27
N VAL A 246 -4.48 4.56 15.95
CA VAL A 246 -3.63 5.30 15.00
C VAL A 246 -4.27 5.35 13.61
N ALA A 247 -4.90 4.26 13.16
CA ALA A 247 -5.59 4.22 11.88
C ALA A 247 -6.78 5.20 11.85
N ASN A 248 -7.53 5.33 12.94
CA ASN A 248 -8.61 6.32 13.06
C ASN A 248 -8.08 7.77 12.98
N LEU A 249 -6.98 8.06 13.66
CA LEU A 249 -6.33 9.39 13.58
C LEU A 249 -5.84 9.69 12.16
N MET A 250 -5.29 8.70 11.47
CA MET A 250 -4.85 8.86 10.08
C MET A 250 -6.02 9.08 9.11
N ALA A 251 -7.12 8.34 9.27
CA ALA A 251 -8.33 8.54 8.47
C ALA A 251 -8.90 9.94 8.70
N GLN A 252 -8.97 10.39 9.96
CA GLN A 252 -9.37 11.75 10.32
C GLN A 252 -8.44 12.81 9.70
N TRP A 253 -7.13 12.57 9.72
CA TRP A 253 -6.16 13.47 9.10
C TRP A 253 -6.39 13.57 7.57
N ILE A 254 -6.66 12.46 6.89
CA ILE A 254 -6.97 12.46 5.45
C ILE A 254 -8.26 13.24 5.17
N GLU A 255 -9.32 13.03 5.96
CA GLU A 255 -10.57 13.79 5.84
C GLU A 255 -10.34 15.30 5.98
N ALA A 256 -9.60 15.72 7.03
CA ALA A 256 -9.28 17.11 7.30
C ALA A 256 -8.44 17.77 6.19
N HIS A 257 -7.76 16.97 5.36
CA HIS A 257 -6.96 17.45 4.22
C HIS A 257 -7.68 17.29 2.86
N GLY A 258 -9.01 17.15 2.85
CA GLY A 258 -9.82 17.13 1.63
C GLY A 258 -10.09 15.73 1.06
N GLY A 259 -9.77 14.66 1.80
CA GLY A 259 -10.06 13.29 1.42
C GLY A 259 -9.18 12.75 0.29
N VAL A 260 -9.58 11.60 -0.26
CA VAL A 260 -8.74 10.84 -1.23
C VAL A 260 -8.55 11.55 -2.58
N ALA A 261 -9.45 12.46 -2.96
CA ALA A 261 -9.29 13.25 -4.18
C ALA A 261 -8.08 14.20 -4.08
N VAL A 262 -7.95 14.91 -2.97
CA VAL A 262 -6.82 15.80 -2.72
C VAL A 262 -5.53 14.98 -2.48
N MET A 263 -5.62 13.80 -1.86
CA MET A 263 -4.46 12.90 -1.76
C MET A 263 -3.94 12.46 -3.13
N ASP A 264 -4.81 12.24 -4.13
CA ASP A 264 -4.41 11.93 -5.51
C ASP A 264 -3.67 13.11 -6.17
N GLU A 265 -4.18 14.34 -6.02
CA GLU A 265 -3.51 15.54 -6.51
C GLU A 265 -2.10 15.68 -5.92
N TYR A 266 -1.95 15.49 -4.60
CA TYR A 266 -0.65 15.51 -3.94
C TYR A 266 0.27 14.36 -4.37
N ALA A 267 -0.26 13.16 -4.57
CA ALA A 267 0.52 12.03 -5.03
C ALA A 267 1.07 12.28 -6.46
N ARG A 268 0.23 12.80 -7.37
CA ARG A 268 0.64 13.19 -8.73
C ARG A 268 1.68 14.31 -8.72
N ALA A 269 1.48 15.33 -7.89
CA ALA A 269 2.43 16.46 -7.79
C ALA A 269 3.79 15.98 -7.27
N ARG A 270 3.82 15.14 -6.21
CA ARG A 270 5.06 14.58 -5.66
C ARG A 270 5.77 13.69 -6.68
N ALA A 271 5.04 12.80 -7.35
CA ALA A 271 5.58 11.92 -8.37
C ALA A 271 6.20 12.72 -9.52
N LYS A 272 5.50 13.75 -10.00
CA LYS A 272 6.00 14.62 -11.07
C LYS A 272 7.33 15.26 -10.72
N ILE A 273 7.50 15.79 -9.52
CA ILE A 273 8.75 16.43 -9.07
C ILE A 273 9.94 15.45 -9.17
N VAL A 274 9.78 14.22 -8.69
CA VAL A 274 10.86 13.22 -8.70
C VAL A 274 11.13 12.72 -10.11
N TYR A 275 10.09 12.39 -10.88
CA TYR A 275 10.26 11.87 -12.24
C TYR A 275 10.79 12.93 -13.20
N ASP A 276 10.39 14.20 -13.06
CA ASP A 276 10.99 15.30 -13.81
C ASP A 276 12.51 15.40 -13.52
N ALA A 277 12.93 15.23 -12.25
CA ALA A 277 14.34 15.24 -11.89
C ALA A 277 15.11 14.04 -12.47
N ILE A 278 14.50 12.85 -12.51
CA ILE A 278 15.09 11.66 -13.13
C ILE A 278 15.24 11.87 -14.65
N ASP A 279 14.16 12.29 -15.31
CA ASP A 279 14.07 12.39 -16.76
C ASP A 279 14.91 13.57 -17.32
N ALA A 280 15.16 14.61 -16.50
CA ALA A 280 16.02 15.75 -16.88
C ALA A 280 17.52 15.43 -16.81
N MET A 281 17.93 14.34 -16.17
CA MET A 281 19.33 13.96 -15.98
C MET A 281 19.57 12.49 -16.40
N PRO A 282 19.30 12.13 -17.67
CA PRO A 282 19.36 10.74 -18.13
C PRO A 282 20.78 10.15 -18.14
N GLU A 283 21.82 10.99 -18.08
CA GLU A 283 23.21 10.56 -17.92
C GLU A 283 23.56 10.11 -16.49
N MET A 284 22.76 10.54 -15.49
CA MET A 284 22.98 10.18 -14.08
C MET A 284 21.94 9.16 -13.59
N TYR A 285 20.66 9.35 -13.91
CA TYR A 285 19.55 8.56 -13.37
C TYR A 285 18.80 7.81 -14.47
N VAL A 286 18.35 6.59 -14.15
CA VAL A 286 17.53 5.79 -15.06
C VAL A 286 16.41 5.09 -14.29
N SER A 287 15.19 5.22 -14.78
CA SER A 287 14.07 4.38 -14.36
C SER A 287 13.91 3.21 -15.34
N HIS A 288 13.79 2.00 -14.82
CA HIS A 288 13.50 0.81 -15.63
C HIS A 288 12.00 0.63 -15.89
N VAL A 289 11.17 1.47 -15.26
CA VAL A 289 9.70 1.43 -15.39
C VAL A 289 9.26 2.30 -16.55
N GLU A 290 8.42 1.76 -17.42
CA GLU A 290 7.77 2.51 -18.49
C GLU A 290 6.94 3.68 -17.94
N ARG A 291 6.93 4.81 -18.65
CA ARG A 291 6.38 6.08 -18.11
C ARG A 291 4.93 5.94 -17.63
N GLU A 292 4.11 5.25 -18.40
CA GLU A 292 2.68 5.03 -18.16
C GLU A 292 2.41 4.10 -16.96
N SER A 293 3.43 3.36 -16.54
CA SER A 293 3.35 2.39 -15.44
C SER A 293 4.02 2.89 -14.15
N ARG A 294 4.61 4.09 -14.15
CA ARG A 294 5.34 4.65 -13.02
C ARG A 294 4.42 4.92 -11.84
N SER A 295 4.79 4.40 -10.67
CA SER A 295 4.05 4.61 -9.44
C SER A 295 4.08 6.07 -8.99
N ARG A 296 2.92 6.61 -8.61
CA ARG A 296 2.80 7.93 -7.98
C ARG A 296 3.25 7.95 -6.53
N VAL A 297 3.45 6.77 -5.94
CA VAL A 297 3.73 6.59 -4.52
C VAL A 297 5.17 6.13 -4.27
N ASN A 298 5.72 5.30 -5.16
CA ASN A 298 7.05 4.72 -4.99
C ASN A 298 7.89 4.94 -6.26
N ALA A 299 8.64 6.02 -6.31
CA ALA A 299 9.58 6.25 -7.40
C ALA A 299 10.83 5.39 -7.23
N VAL A 300 11.06 4.48 -8.19
CA VAL A 300 12.21 3.57 -8.20
C VAL A 300 13.11 3.91 -9.39
N PHE A 301 14.39 4.11 -9.11
CA PHE A 301 15.38 4.46 -10.12
C PHE A 301 16.78 3.98 -9.72
N ARG A 302 17.70 4.00 -10.67
CA ARG A 302 19.11 3.65 -10.45
C ARG A 302 20.02 4.82 -10.89
N LEU A 303 21.21 4.84 -10.35
CA LEU A 303 22.28 5.63 -10.92
C LEU A 303 22.91 4.82 -12.06
N LYS A 304 23.31 5.47 -13.18
CA LYS A 304 24.01 4.80 -14.28
C LYS A 304 25.33 4.19 -13.83
N ASP A 305 26.07 4.93 -13.00
CA ASP A 305 27.19 4.38 -12.26
C ASP A 305 26.68 3.84 -10.91
N GLU A 306 26.46 2.54 -10.85
CA GLU A 306 25.96 1.86 -9.64
C GLU A 306 26.91 2.00 -8.44
N ALA A 307 28.21 2.24 -8.67
CA ALA A 307 29.19 2.48 -7.61
C ALA A 307 28.86 3.73 -6.78
N LEU A 308 28.18 4.71 -7.36
CA LEU A 308 27.73 5.93 -6.68
C LEU A 308 26.50 5.72 -5.80
N THR A 309 25.80 4.57 -5.87
CA THR A 309 24.55 4.35 -5.15
C THR A 309 24.71 4.46 -3.62
N ALA A 310 25.76 3.86 -3.07
CA ALA A 310 26.03 3.94 -1.63
C ALA A 310 26.37 5.38 -1.18
N LEU A 311 27.12 6.12 -1.99
CA LEU A 311 27.46 7.52 -1.75
C LEU A 311 26.20 8.40 -1.81
N PHE A 312 25.33 8.20 -2.80
CA PHE A 312 24.05 8.91 -2.92
C PHE A 312 23.21 8.74 -1.65
N VAL A 313 23.03 7.50 -1.19
CA VAL A 313 22.22 7.19 0.01
C VAL A 313 22.82 7.85 1.24
N LYS A 314 24.16 7.83 1.40
CA LYS A 314 24.86 8.45 2.52
C LYS A 314 24.68 9.97 2.52
N GLU A 315 25.00 10.65 1.42
CA GLU A 315 24.90 12.12 1.31
C GLU A 315 23.44 12.60 1.43
N ALA A 316 22.48 11.84 0.90
CA ALA A 316 21.07 12.12 1.06
C ALA A 316 20.66 12.08 2.54
N ALA A 317 21.12 11.07 3.29
CA ALA A 317 20.83 10.96 4.73
C ALA A 317 21.45 12.13 5.51
N GLU A 318 22.67 12.54 5.19
CA GLU A 318 23.34 13.72 5.77
C GLU A 318 22.58 15.02 5.45
N ALA A 319 21.93 15.08 4.27
CA ALA A 319 21.03 16.17 3.89
C ALA A 319 19.64 16.09 4.55
N GLY A 320 19.36 15.09 5.41
CA GLY A 320 18.06 14.90 6.07
C GLY A 320 17.00 14.22 5.19
N LEU A 321 17.43 13.43 4.19
CA LEU A 321 16.60 12.60 3.31
C LEU A 321 16.85 11.13 3.63
N ALA A 322 16.07 10.58 4.55
CA ALA A 322 16.32 9.25 5.12
C ALA A 322 15.66 8.11 4.33
N ASN A 323 16.28 6.93 4.38
CA ASN A 323 15.72 5.66 3.90
C ASN A 323 15.44 5.57 2.39
N LEU A 324 16.33 6.14 1.58
CA LEU A 324 16.26 6.12 0.11
C LEU A 324 16.82 4.86 -0.55
N ALA A 325 17.51 3.98 0.19
CA ALA A 325 18.06 2.75 -0.38
C ALA A 325 16.96 1.88 -1.02
N GLY A 326 17.21 1.40 -2.23
CA GLY A 326 16.33 0.48 -2.93
C GLY A 326 16.22 -0.88 -2.24
N HIS A 327 15.26 -1.70 -2.65
CA HIS A 327 15.10 -3.04 -2.10
C HIS A 327 16.29 -3.93 -2.51
N ARG A 328 16.78 -4.76 -1.58
CA ARG A 328 17.97 -5.62 -1.78
C ARG A 328 17.88 -6.54 -3.03
N ALA A 329 16.67 -6.89 -3.48
CA ALA A 329 16.46 -7.71 -4.67
C ALA A 329 16.55 -6.94 -5.99
N VAL A 330 16.42 -5.60 -5.97
CA VAL A 330 16.39 -4.75 -7.16
C VAL A 330 17.56 -3.77 -7.18
N GLY A 331 18.05 -3.39 -6.00
CA GLY A 331 19.09 -2.36 -5.86
C GLY A 331 18.57 -0.94 -6.10
N GLY A 332 19.49 -0.03 -6.39
CA GLY A 332 19.19 1.35 -6.74
C GLY A 332 18.61 2.19 -5.60
N ILE A 333 17.76 3.13 -5.94
CA ILE A 333 17.13 4.09 -5.05
C ILE A 333 15.60 3.89 -5.09
N ARG A 334 14.94 4.09 -3.96
CA ARG A 334 13.49 4.10 -3.87
C ARG A 334 13.01 5.23 -2.98
N ALA A 335 12.34 6.20 -3.57
CA ALA A 335 11.67 7.26 -2.85
C ALA A 335 10.19 6.89 -2.65
N SER A 336 9.81 6.55 -1.42
CA SER A 336 8.41 6.26 -1.06
C SER A 336 7.75 7.52 -0.52
N MET A 337 6.72 7.99 -1.25
CA MET A 337 6.08 9.29 -1.05
C MET A 337 4.62 9.11 -0.64
N TYR A 338 4.40 8.42 0.49
CA TYR A 338 3.07 8.17 1.02
C TYR A 338 2.35 9.47 1.42
N ASN A 339 1.06 9.41 1.75
CA ASN A 339 0.22 10.59 1.99
C ASN A 339 0.83 11.60 2.96
N ALA A 340 1.50 11.12 4.02
CA ALA A 340 2.13 11.99 5.02
C ALA A 340 3.44 12.66 4.55
N MET A 341 3.98 12.33 3.38
CA MET A 341 5.19 12.98 2.85
C MET A 341 4.84 14.39 2.35
N PRO A 342 5.37 15.46 2.98
CA PRO A 342 5.13 16.82 2.51
C PRO A 342 5.86 17.10 1.20
N ILE A 343 5.30 18.00 0.40
CA ILE A 343 5.84 18.35 -0.92
C ILE A 343 7.25 18.96 -0.82
N GLU A 344 7.53 19.67 0.27
CA GLU A 344 8.84 20.27 0.57
C GLU A 344 9.94 19.20 0.70
N GLY A 345 9.58 18.03 1.27
CA GLY A 345 10.51 16.89 1.38
C GLY A 345 10.87 16.32 0.01
N VAL A 346 9.89 16.25 -0.89
CA VAL A 346 10.08 15.76 -2.25
C VAL A 346 10.84 16.78 -3.10
N GLN A 347 10.56 18.09 -2.95
CA GLN A 347 11.32 19.16 -3.59
C GLN A 347 12.78 19.12 -3.14
N LYS A 348 13.02 18.97 -1.84
CA LYS A 348 14.38 18.84 -1.30
C LYS A 348 15.13 17.63 -1.89
N LEU A 349 14.44 16.51 -2.10
CA LEU A 349 15.02 15.35 -2.78
C LEU A 349 15.42 15.69 -4.23
N ALA A 350 14.52 16.32 -4.99
CA ALA A 350 14.80 16.72 -6.38
C ALA A 350 15.99 17.68 -6.48
N ASP A 351 16.10 18.66 -5.56
CA ASP A 351 17.22 19.62 -5.53
C ASP A 351 18.52 18.94 -5.09
N PHE A 352 18.45 17.98 -4.17
CA PHE A 352 19.60 17.14 -3.82
C PHE A 352 20.05 16.31 -5.03
N MET A 353 19.14 15.68 -5.79
CA MET A 353 19.46 14.94 -7.00
C MET A 353 20.20 15.79 -8.04
N LYS A 354 19.74 17.03 -8.27
CA LYS A 354 20.41 17.98 -9.18
C LYS A 354 21.84 18.30 -8.70
N THR A 355 21.99 18.60 -7.42
CA THR A 355 23.28 18.93 -6.81
C THR A 355 24.25 17.75 -6.87
N PHE A 356 23.76 16.56 -6.57
CA PHE A 356 24.55 15.32 -6.63
C PHE A 356 25.01 15.02 -8.06
N ALA A 357 24.12 15.13 -9.05
CA ALA A 357 24.46 14.94 -10.46
C ALA A 357 25.49 15.96 -10.93
N HIS A 358 25.40 17.23 -10.52
CA HIS A 358 26.37 18.26 -10.88
C HIS A 358 27.78 18.00 -10.28
N ARG A 359 27.83 17.48 -9.05
CA ARG A 359 29.10 17.16 -8.38
C ARG A 359 29.78 15.91 -8.93
N HIS A 360 29.00 14.85 -9.22
CA HIS A 360 29.53 13.53 -9.53
C HIS A 360 29.41 13.13 -11.01
N GLY A 361 28.59 13.84 -11.81
CA GLY A 361 28.41 13.57 -13.25
C GLY A 361 29.59 14.04 -14.14
N ARG A 362 30.44 14.91 -13.66
CA ARG A 362 31.57 15.44 -14.43
C ARG A 362 32.83 14.56 -14.44
N THR A 363 32.85 13.49 -13.65
CA THR A 363 34.09 12.68 -13.50
C THR A 363 34.34 11.75 -14.69
N GLN A 364 33.40 11.56 -15.61
CA GLN A 364 33.57 10.70 -16.80
C GLN A 364 34.09 11.45 -18.05
N SER A 365 34.08 12.78 -18.06
CA SER A 365 34.60 13.57 -19.22
C SER A 365 36.08 13.92 -19.15
N ALA A 366 36.78 13.50 -18.10
CA ALA A 366 38.20 13.86 -17.87
C ALA A 366 39.19 12.69 -18.05
N VAL A 367 38.74 11.54 -18.56
CA VAL A 367 39.57 10.38 -18.87
C VAL A 367 39.25 9.92 -20.31
N ASN A 368 39.62 10.75 -21.28
CA ASN A 368 39.85 10.37 -22.67
C ASN A 368 41.04 11.19 -23.22
#